data_c30b797fc3e6a7b309445d818cdb7fd8
#
_entry.id   c30b797fc3e6a7b309445d818cdb7fd8
#
_cell.length_a   1.000
_cell.length_b   1.000
_cell.length_c   1.000
_cell.angle_alpha   90.00
_cell.angle_beta   90.00
_cell.angle_gamma   90.00
#
_symmetry.space_group_name_H-M   'P 1'
#
loop_
_entity.id
_entity.type
_entity.pdbx_description
1 polymer ?
#
loop_
_entity_poly.entity_id
_entity_poly.type
_entity_poly.pdbx_seq_one_letter_code
_entity_poly.pdbx_strand_id
1 'polypeptide(L)'
;MVIHSIAPTSYSGMYKIVPQEGAAFFIRPEYLVSLDFDSIQSEVEMDEDETNELLDAGFTTVVELKAVDYLARAEQSRFGLTRKLLHKKYDKKYIDKALTFLESKNYLSDQRYAIAWLHTRRINHYEGRVKLIAELQNRGIDKETAQKAVNEFFEEYNEEEICLKACNKFIKNGKDGDKLITSLLNAGFSYKMIKQVMENNCIYK
;
A
#
# COMPACT_ATOMS: atom_id res chain seq x y z
N MET A 1 17.49 -1.22 -32.48
CA MET A 1 17.58 -2.62 -31.96
C MET A 1 16.83 -3.55 -32.90
N VAL A 2 17.36 -4.76 -33.14
CA VAL A 2 16.62 -5.77 -33.93
C VAL A 2 16.07 -6.84 -33.00
N ILE A 3 14.78 -7.15 -33.15
CA ILE A 3 14.12 -8.18 -32.35
C ILE A 3 14.14 -9.49 -33.11
N HIS A 4 14.66 -10.54 -32.47
CA HIS A 4 14.68 -11.88 -33.04
C HIS A 4 13.31 -12.58 -32.88
N SER A 5 12.68 -12.50 -31.68
CA SER A 5 11.39 -13.11 -31.45
C SER A 5 10.58 -12.43 -30.35
N ILE A 6 9.25 -12.53 -30.47
CA ILE A 6 8.27 -12.09 -29.46
C ILE A 6 7.39 -13.28 -29.14
N ALA A 7 7.21 -13.59 -27.86
CA ALA A 7 6.37 -14.71 -27.42
C ALA A 7 5.54 -14.34 -26.20
N PRO A 8 4.25 -14.77 -26.12
CA PRO A 8 3.47 -14.62 -24.92
C PRO A 8 4.07 -15.43 -23.76
N THR A 9 3.84 -14.99 -22.54
CA THR A 9 4.28 -15.70 -21.32
C THR A 9 3.09 -16.37 -20.64
N SER A 10 3.37 -17.11 -19.55
CA SER A 10 2.30 -17.63 -18.67
C SER A 10 1.55 -16.53 -17.90
N TYR A 11 2.11 -15.33 -17.81
CA TYR A 11 1.44 -14.18 -17.18
C TYR A 11 0.58 -13.47 -18.21
N SER A 12 -0.71 -13.31 -17.93
CA SER A 12 -1.65 -12.64 -18.83
C SER A 12 -1.18 -11.23 -19.21
N GLY A 13 -1.17 -10.92 -20.51
CA GLY A 13 -0.80 -9.62 -21.06
C GLY A 13 0.70 -9.32 -20.95
N MET A 14 1.57 -10.31 -20.74
CA MET A 14 3.01 -10.13 -20.67
C MET A 14 3.69 -10.93 -21.78
N TYR A 15 4.68 -10.31 -22.44
CA TYR A 15 5.41 -10.89 -23.55
C TYR A 15 6.91 -10.92 -23.25
N LYS A 16 7.56 -11.97 -23.75
CA LYS A 16 9.01 -12.10 -23.75
C LYS A 16 9.54 -11.57 -25.08
N ILE A 17 10.46 -10.62 -25.00
CA ILE A 17 11.20 -10.06 -26.13
C ILE A 17 12.59 -10.66 -26.12
N VAL A 18 13.01 -11.20 -27.27
CA VAL A 18 14.35 -11.70 -27.49
C VAL A 18 14.99 -10.84 -28.57
N PRO A 19 15.92 -9.92 -28.24
CA PRO A 19 16.67 -9.17 -29.24
C PRO A 19 17.73 -10.08 -29.91
N GLN A 20 18.20 -9.70 -31.11
CA GLN A 20 19.31 -10.39 -31.74
C GLN A 20 20.59 -10.28 -30.91
N GLU A 21 20.82 -9.11 -30.31
CA GLU A 21 21.95 -8.86 -29.41
C GLU A 21 21.46 -8.45 -28.04
N GLY A 22 22.03 -9.04 -27.00
CA GLY A 22 21.69 -8.74 -25.61
C GLY A 22 20.82 -9.80 -24.94
N ALA A 23 20.34 -9.48 -23.74
CA ALA A 23 19.53 -10.40 -22.95
C ALA A 23 18.04 -10.27 -23.28
N ALA A 24 17.32 -11.39 -23.26
CA ALA A 24 15.88 -11.38 -23.34
C ALA A 24 15.26 -10.68 -22.13
N PHE A 25 14.17 -9.96 -22.35
CA PHE A 25 13.44 -9.25 -21.31
C PHE A 25 11.93 -9.40 -21.49
N PHE A 26 11.18 -8.96 -20.49
CA PHE A 26 9.73 -9.04 -20.50
C PHE A 26 9.13 -7.66 -20.60
N ILE A 27 8.04 -7.54 -21.35
CA ILE A 27 7.27 -6.30 -21.43
C ILE A 27 5.78 -6.58 -21.22
N ARG A 28 5.10 -5.52 -20.82
CA ARG A 28 3.65 -5.41 -20.87
C ARG A 28 3.29 -4.32 -21.89
N PRO A 29 2.50 -4.62 -22.95
CA PRO A 29 2.15 -3.63 -23.97
C PRO A 29 1.51 -2.35 -23.42
N GLU A 30 0.79 -2.44 -22.31
CA GLU A 30 0.17 -1.30 -21.64
C GLU A 30 1.18 -0.25 -21.14
N TYR A 31 2.48 -0.54 -21.14
CA TYR A 31 3.53 0.42 -20.80
C TYR A 31 4.10 1.17 -22.01
N LEU A 32 3.76 0.75 -23.23
CA LEU A 32 4.06 1.48 -24.46
C LEU A 32 3.11 2.69 -24.56
N VAL A 33 3.60 3.78 -25.12
CA VAL A 33 2.87 5.06 -25.23
C VAL A 33 2.62 5.41 -26.69
N SER A 34 3.69 5.40 -27.48
CA SER A 34 3.68 5.76 -28.91
C SER A 34 3.81 4.55 -29.81
N LEU A 35 4.58 3.56 -29.36
CA LEU A 35 4.85 2.35 -30.12
C LEU A 35 3.63 1.39 -30.04
N ASP A 36 3.05 1.09 -31.21
CA ASP A 36 2.03 0.06 -31.32
C ASP A 36 2.67 -1.32 -31.22
N PHE A 37 2.29 -2.09 -30.19
CA PHE A 37 2.83 -3.42 -29.96
C PHE A 37 2.64 -4.37 -31.16
N ASP A 38 1.50 -4.29 -31.83
CA ASP A 38 1.17 -5.14 -32.97
C ASP A 38 1.98 -4.75 -34.25
N SER A 39 2.57 -3.56 -34.27
CA SER A 39 3.46 -3.12 -35.34
C SER A 39 4.90 -3.63 -35.23
N ILE A 40 5.30 -4.18 -34.07
CA ILE A 40 6.65 -4.65 -33.82
C ILE A 40 6.90 -5.94 -34.62
N GLN A 41 7.78 -5.88 -35.59
CA GLN A 41 8.12 -7.02 -36.44
C GLN A 41 9.47 -7.61 -36.07
N SER A 42 9.58 -8.94 -36.14
CA SER A 42 10.88 -9.62 -36.02
C SER A 42 11.75 -9.33 -37.23
N GLU A 43 13.07 -9.28 -37.00
CA GLU A 43 14.12 -9.05 -38.02
C GLU A 43 14.09 -7.64 -38.67
N VAL A 44 13.28 -6.71 -38.14
CA VAL A 44 13.25 -5.30 -38.57
C VAL A 44 13.99 -4.46 -37.51
N GLU A 45 14.82 -3.53 -38.01
CA GLU A 45 15.56 -2.61 -37.13
C GLU A 45 14.63 -1.51 -36.62
N MET A 46 14.51 -1.43 -35.30
CA MET A 46 13.83 -0.34 -34.62
C MET A 46 14.73 0.89 -34.52
N ASP A 47 14.15 2.05 -34.65
CA ASP A 47 14.88 3.30 -34.41
C ASP A 47 15.25 3.49 -32.92
N GLU A 48 15.92 4.60 -32.59
CA GLU A 48 16.40 4.87 -31.24
C GLU A 48 15.23 5.15 -30.27
N ASP A 49 14.21 5.88 -30.71
CA ASP A 49 13.06 6.24 -29.88
C ASP A 49 12.18 5.03 -29.59
N GLU A 50 11.88 4.21 -30.59
CA GLU A 50 11.16 2.94 -30.43
C GLU A 50 11.92 1.98 -29.52
N THR A 51 13.24 1.89 -29.68
CA THR A 51 14.11 1.06 -28.86
C THR A 51 14.07 1.51 -27.39
N ASN A 52 14.17 2.82 -27.13
CA ASN A 52 14.14 3.38 -25.79
C ASN A 52 12.78 3.15 -25.13
N GLU A 53 11.68 3.35 -25.87
CA GLU A 53 10.34 3.10 -25.36
C GLU A 53 10.12 1.63 -24.98
N LEU A 54 10.59 0.70 -25.83
CA LEU A 54 10.49 -0.73 -25.56
C LEU A 54 11.32 -1.15 -24.33
N LEU A 55 12.51 -0.60 -24.16
CA LEU A 55 13.34 -0.83 -22.98
C LEU A 55 12.72 -0.23 -21.70
N ASP A 56 12.15 0.97 -21.79
CA ASP A 56 11.44 1.59 -20.67
C ASP A 56 10.23 0.75 -20.22
N ALA A 57 9.49 0.17 -21.17
CA ALA A 57 8.42 -0.79 -20.88
C ALA A 57 8.98 -2.04 -20.20
N GLY A 58 10.13 -2.54 -20.64
CA GLY A 58 10.84 -3.66 -20.01
C GLY A 58 11.22 -3.37 -18.56
N PHE A 59 11.86 -2.23 -18.30
CA PHE A 59 12.21 -1.82 -16.93
C PHE A 59 10.97 -1.65 -16.04
N THR A 60 9.90 -1.09 -16.59
CA THR A 60 8.63 -0.96 -15.86
C THR A 60 8.05 -2.32 -15.49
N THR A 61 8.10 -3.30 -16.40
CA THR A 61 7.63 -4.67 -16.18
C THR A 61 8.44 -5.38 -15.09
N VAL A 62 9.77 -5.17 -15.04
CA VAL A 62 10.60 -5.71 -13.94
C VAL A 62 10.19 -5.15 -12.59
N VAL A 63 9.89 -3.85 -12.53
CA VAL A 63 9.41 -3.19 -11.30
C VAL A 63 8.04 -3.72 -10.91
N GLU A 64 7.11 -3.90 -11.86
CA GLU A 64 5.78 -4.51 -11.64
C GLU A 64 5.91 -5.89 -11.00
N LEU A 65 6.71 -6.77 -11.61
CA LEU A 65 6.92 -8.12 -11.08
C LEU A 65 7.46 -8.09 -9.65
N LYS A 66 8.39 -7.17 -9.37
CA LYS A 66 8.91 -6.99 -8.02
C LYS A 66 7.87 -6.47 -7.03
N ALA A 67 6.99 -5.57 -7.46
CA ALA A 67 5.88 -5.08 -6.66
C ALA A 67 4.89 -6.22 -6.35
N VAL A 68 4.54 -7.04 -7.34
CA VAL A 68 3.67 -8.22 -7.19
C VAL A 68 4.27 -9.22 -6.18
N ASP A 69 5.59 -9.45 -6.17
CA ASP A 69 6.26 -10.28 -5.15
C ASP A 69 6.00 -9.79 -3.71
N TYR A 70 5.93 -8.48 -3.51
CA TYR A 70 5.61 -7.92 -2.19
C TYR A 70 4.12 -8.05 -1.85
N LEU A 71 3.24 -7.79 -2.82
CA LEU A 71 1.79 -7.88 -2.67
C LEU A 71 1.32 -9.32 -2.43
N ALA A 72 1.97 -10.30 -3.03
CA ALA A 72 1.67 -11.72 -2.81
C ALA A 72 1.89 -12.18 -1.35
N ARG A 73 2.68 -11.45 -0.58
CA ARG A 73 2.98 -11.80 0.83
C ARG A 73 2.04 -11.13 1.82
N ALA A 74 1.66 -9.88 1.53
CA ALA A 74 0.75 -9.08 2.35
C ALA A 74 0.31 -7.82 1.61
N GLU A 75 -0.85 -7.28 1.95
CA GLU A 75 -1.27 -5.95 1.49
C GLU A 75 -0.18 -4.90 1.80
N GLN A 76 0.03 -3.99 0.86
CA GLN A 76 0.99 -2.90 0.94
C GLN A 76 0.30 -1.58 0.65
N SER A 77 0.75 -0.49 1.30
CA SER A 77 0.38 0.85 0.81
C SER A 77 1.24 1.24 -0.39
N ARG A 78 0.68 2.07 -1.29
CA ARG A 78 1.44 2.66 -2.41
C ARG A 78 2.74 3.31 -1.91
N PHE A 79 2.65 4.11 -0.86
CA PHE A 79 3.80 4.76 -0.24
C PHE A 79 4.84 3.75 0.29
N GLY A 80 4.39 2.73 1.03
CA GLY A 80 5.28 1.71 1.57
C GLY A 80 5.98 0.91 0.48
N LEU A 81 5.25 0.56 -0.58
CA LEU A 81 5.78 -0.18 -1.73
C LEU A 81 6.78 0.66 -2.54
N THR A 82 6.46 1.94 -2.78
CA THR A 82 7.38 2.90 -3.41
C THR A 82 8.71 2.96 -2.66
N ARG A 83 8.68 3.11 -1.32
CA ARG A 83 9.90 3.13 -0.50
C ARG A 83 10.74 1.86 -0.62
N LYS A 84 10.09 0.69 -0.63
CA LYS A 84 10.77 -0.61 -0.79
C LYS A 84 11.45 -0.73 -2.15
N LEU A 85 10.78 -0.29 -3.21
CA LEU A 85 11.30 -0.33 -4.58
C LEU A 85 12.45 0.68 -4.78
N LEU A 86 12.33 1.90 -4.25
CA LEU A 86 13.43 2.88 -4.25
C LEU A 86 14.67 2.36 -3.49
N HIS A 87 14.47 1.67 -2.37
CA HIS A 87 15.59 1.03 -1.64
C HIS A 87 16.27 -0.06 -2.46
N LYS A 88 15.54 -0.70 -3.38
CA LYS A 88 16.10 -1.65 -4.37
C LYS A 88 16.76 -0.97 -5.57
N LYS A 89 16.85 0.36 -5.56
CA LYS A 89 17.49 1.18 -6.61
C LYS A 89 16.74 1.20 -7.95
N TYR A 90 15.46 0.88 -7.96
CA TYR A 90 14.62 1.11 -9.13
C TYR A 90 14.37 2.61 -9.32
N ASP A 91 14.34 3.05 -10.58
CA ASP A 91 14.02 4.44 -10.91
C ASP A 91 12.57 4.77 -10.60
N LYS A 92 12.34 5.97 -10.06
CA LYS A 92 11.02 6.44 -9.67
C LYS A 92 10.02 6.45 -10.83
N LYS A 93 10.47 6.80 -12.06
CA LYS A 93 9.59 6.82 -13.25
C LYS A 93 8.96 5.46 -13.54
N TYR A 94 9.72 4.37 -13.39
CA TYR A 94 9.21 3.00 -13.58
C TYR A 94 8.34 2.54 -12.42
N ILE A 95 8.70 2.93 -11.19
CA ILE A 95 7.90 2.65 -10.00
C ILE A 95 6.52 3.29 -10.14
N ASP A 96 6.44 4.56 -10.49
CA ASP A 96 5.17 5.27 -10.59
C ASP A 96 4.27 4.66 -11.68
N LYS A 97 4.81 4.30 -12.85
CA LYS A 97 4.06 3.62 -13.93
C LYS A 97 3.56 2.25 -13.48
N ALA A 98 4.43 1.42 -12.91
CA ALA A 98 4.07 0.06 -12.47
C ALA A 98 3.00 0.07 -11.36
N LEU A 99 3.15 0.94 -10.34
CA LEU A 99 2.17 1.00 -9.25
C LEU A 99 0.83 1.56 -9.72
N THR A 100 0.80 2.54 -10.62
CA THR A 100 -0.43 3.04 -11.23
C THR A 100 -1.16 1.94 -12.00
N PHE A 101 -0.43 1.10 -12.76
CA PHE A 101 -1.00 -0.05 -13.42
C PHE A 101 -1.60 -1.05 -12.42
N LEU A 102 -0.87 -1.39 -11.35
CA LEU A 102 -1.34 -2.31 -10.31
C LEU A 102 -2.59 -1.79 -9.58
N GLU A 103 -2.69 -0.48 -9.38
CA GLU A 103 -3.89 0.17 -8.84
C GLU A 103 -5.07 0.06 -9.80
N SER A 104 -4.85 0.35 -11.11
CA SER A 104 -5.90 0.26 -12.13
C SER A 104 -6.49 -1.16 -12.27
N LYS A 105 -5.68 -2.18 -12.00
CA LYS A 105 -6.09 -3.59 -11.98
C LYS A 105 -6.55 -4.08 -10.59
N ASN A 106 -6.64 -3.17 -9.60
CA ASN A 106 -7.02 -3.47 -8.22
C ASN A 106 -6.09 -4.51 -7.52
N TYR A 107 -4.87 -4.68 -7.98
CA TYR A 107 -3.84 -5.46 -7.27
C TYR A 107 -3.24 -4.69 -6.10
N LEU A 108 -3.12 -3.36 -6.19
CA LEU A 108 -2.69 -2.46 -5.15
C LEU A 108 -3.87 -1.59 -4.69
N SER A 109 -4.10 -1.50 -3.36
CA SER A 109 -5.18 -0.68 -2.81
C SER A 109 -4.83 -0.19 -1.41
N ASP A 110 -4.73 1.12 -1.25
CA ASP A 110 -4.50 1.76 0.03
C ASP A 110 -5.66 1.54 1.01
N GLN A 111 -6.90 1.43 0.51
CA GLN A 111 -8.08 1.08 1.34
C GLN A 111 -7.95 -0.33 1.92
N ARG A 112 -7.65 -1.35 1.10
CA ARG A 112 -7.47 -2.73 1.60
C ARG A 112 -6.31 -2.82 2.59
N TYR A 113 -5.19 -2.15 2.27
CA TYR A 113 -4.06 -2.06 3.19
C TYR A 113 -4.45 -1.46 4.53
N ALA A 114 -5.19 -0.33 4.53
CA ALA A 114 -5.62 0.33 5.76
C ALA A 114 -6.50 -0.59 6.62
N ILE A 115 -7.46 -1.27 6.02
CA ILE A 115 -8.34 -2.23 6.72
C ILE A 115 -7.50 -3.39 7.31
N ALA A 116 -6.65 -4.03 6.51
CA ALA A 116 -5.80 -5.12 6.97
C ALA A 116 -4.86 -4.70 8.12
N TRP A 117 -4.30 -3.49 8.04
CA TRP A 117 -3.46 -2.93 9.08
C TRP A 117 -4.24 -2.69 10.38
N LEU A 118 -5.45 -2.13 10.33
CA LEU A 118 -6.31 -1.90 11.50
C LEU A 118 -6.65 -3.21 12.21
N HIS A 119 -7.04 -4.25 11.48
CA HIS A 119 -7.33 -5.57 12.04
C HIS A 119 -6.12 -6.18 12.75
N THR A 120 -4.93 -6.07 12.16
CA THR A 120 -3.69 -6.55 12.78
C THR A 120 -3.32 -5.72 14.01
N ARG A 121 -3.47 -4.39 13.92
CA ARG A 121 -3.12 -3.45 14.99
C ARG A 121 -3.95 -3.69 16.24
N ARG A 122 -5.24 -3.97 16.10
CA ARG A 122 -6.19 -4.22 17.19
C ARG A 122 -5.77 -5.34 18.13
N ILE A 123 -5.04 -6.32 17.66
CA ILE A 123 -4.66 -7.50 18.46
C ILE A 123 -3.86 -7.11 19.70
N ASN A 124 -2.97 -6.13 19.58
CA ASN A 124 -2.03 -5.75 20.64
C ASN A 124 -2.19 -4.31 21.15
N HIS A 125 -3.07 -3.51 20.51
CA HIS A 125 -3.20 -2.09 20.81
C HIS A 125 -4.66 -1.70 20.98
N TYR A 126 -4.93 -0.88 22.00
CA TYR A 126 -6.24 -0.28 22.26
C TYR A 126 -6.12 1.21 21.95
N GLU A 127 -6.51 1.61 20.75
CA GLU A 127 -6.32 2.96 20.22
C GLU A 127 -7.62 3.51 19.65
N GLY A 128 -7.86 4.80 19.84
CA GLY A 128 -9.04 5.51 19.33
C GLY A 128 -8.82 6.07 17.92
N ARG A 129 -9.89 6.61 17.35
CA ARG A 129 -9.97 7.10 15.96
C ARG A 129 -8.85 8.06 15.58
N VAL A 130 -8.59 9.07 16.43
CA VAL A 130 -7.62 10.13 16.14
C VAL A 130 -6.24 9.54 15.90
N LYS A 131 -5.82 8.63 16.77
CA LYS A 131 -4.50 8.01 16.65
C LYS A 131 -4.43 7.05 15.46
N LEU A 132 -5.46 6.24 15.23
CA LEU A 132 -5.47 5.30 14.11
C LEU A 132 -5.42 6.02 12.75
N ILE A 133 -6.15 7.13 12.60
CA ILE A 133 -6.08 7.97 11.39
C ILE A 133 -4.67 8.54 11.21
N ALA A 134 -4.07 9.12 12.27
CA ALA A 134 -2.72 9.66 12.20
C ALA A 134 -1.68 8.58 11.85
N GLU A 135 -1.82 7.38 12.40
CA GLU A 135 -0.94 6.24 12.09
C GLU A 135 -1.05 5.75 10.65
N LEU A 136 -2.26 5.77 10.05
CA LEU A 136 -2.46 5.48 8.63
C LEU A 136 -1.86 6.56 7.74
N GLN A 137 -2.04 7.85 8.10
CA GLN A 137 -1.43 8.96 7.37
C GLN A 137 0.10 8.89 7.39
N ASN A 138 0.71 8.51 8.50
CA ASN A 138 2.16 8.28 8.60
C ASN A 138 2.64 7.12 7.69
N ARG A 139 1.74 6.26 7.23
CA ARG A 139 1.97 5.19 6.25
C ARG A 139 1.68 5.58 4.82
N GLY A 140 1.40 6.89 4.61
CA GLY A 140 1.14 7.48 3.31
C GLY A 140 -0.28 7.31 2.80
N ILE A 141 -1.21 6.87 3.66
CA ILE A 141 -2.63 6.82 3.31
C ILE A 141 -3.20 8.24 3.39
N ASP A 142 -3.92 8.66 2.38
CA ASP A 142 -4.57 9.95 2.39
C ASP A 142 -5.65 10.04 3.49
N LYS A 143 -6.00 11.28 3.85
CA LYS A 143 -6.90 11.53 4.98
C LYS A 143 -8.29 10.93 4.79
N GLU A 144 -8.83 10.99 3.58
CA GLU A 144 -10.18 10.51 3.27
C GLU A 144 -10.23 8.99 3.36
N THR A 145 -9.29 8.29 2.71
CA THR A 145 -9.14 6.84 2.77
C THR A 145 -8.91 6.35 4.21
N ALA A 146 -8.04 7.04 4.97
CA ALA A 146 -7.79 6.71 6.38
C ALA A 146 -9.05 6.86 7.24
N GLN A 147 -9.80 7.95 7.05
CA GLN A 147 -11.06 8.19 7.77
C GLN A 147 -12.12 7.13 7.45
N LYS A 148 -12.27 6.80 6.16
CA LYS A 148 -13.20 5.76 5.70
C LYS A 148 -12.87 4.41 6.32
N ALA A 149 -11.61 3.97 6.23
CA ALA A 149 -11.18 2.69 6.80
C ALA A 149 -11.40 2.63 8.33
N VAL A 150 -11.09 3.72 9.06
CA VAL A 150 -11.31 3.79 10.51
C VAL A 150 -12.79 3.82 10.87
N ASN A 151 -13.65 4.43 10.05
CA ASN A 151 -15.09 4.39 10.26
C ASN A 151 -15.63 2.97 10.09
N GLU A 152 -15.31 2.28 8.99
CA GLU A 152 -15.67 0.88 8.74
C GLU A 152 -15.20 -0.04 9.89
N PHE A 153 -13.97 0.17 10.36
CA PHE A 153 -13.42 -0.58 11.49
C PHE A 153 -14.24 -0.41 12.78
N PHE A 154 -14.70 0.82 13.11
CA PHE A 154 -15.51 1.06 14.29
C PHE A 154 -17.02 0.81 14.10
N GLU A 155 -17.46 0.46 12.91
CA GLU A 155 -18.77 -0.17 12.69
C GLU A 155 -18.76 -1.65 13.13
N GLU A 156 -17.61 -2.33 12.92
CA GLU A 156 -17.42 -3.72 13.35
C GLU A 156 -17.03 -3.83 14.83
N TYR A 157 -16.22 -2.89 15.35
CA TYR A 157 -15.69 -2.93 16.72
C TYR A 157 -16.16 -1.74 17.53
N ASN A 158 -16.76 -2.00 18.70
CA ASN A 158 -17.24 -0.93 19.57
C ASN A 158 -16.09 -0.13 20.17
N GLU A 159 -16.03 1.16 19.85
CA GLU A 159 -14.94 2.07 20.30
C GLU A 159 -14.97 2.27 21.82
N GLU A 160 -16.16 2.27 22.48
CA GLU A 160 -16.26 2.39 23.93
C GLU A 160 -15.64 1.19 24.64
N GLU A 161 -15.85 -0.03 24.12
CA GLU A 161 -15.21 -1.24 24.67
C GLU A 161 -13.69 -1.20 24.52
N ILE A 162 -13.19 -0.70 23.39
CA ILE A 162 -11.76 -0.55 23.17
C ILE A 162 -11.18 0.51 24.12
N CYS A 163 -11.91 1.62 24.35
CA CYS A 163 -11.54 2.64 25.33
C CYS A 163 -11.50 2.07 26.75
N LEU A 164 -12.49 1.26 27.14
CA LEU A 164 -12.51 0.60 28.44
C LEU A 164 -11.32 -0.37 28.62
N LYS A 165 -10.99 -1.15 27.59
CA LYS A 165 -9.80 -2.03 27.61
C LYS A 165 -8.50 -1.23 27.76
N ALA A 166 -8.39 -0.08 27.08
CA ALA A 166 -7.26 0.84 27.22
C ALA A 166 -7.17 1.41 28.65
N CYS A 167 -8.30 1.85 29.19
CA CYS A 167 -8.43 2.36 30.56
C CYS A 167 -7.93 1.33 31.57
N ASN A 168 -8.46 0.11 31.53
CA ASN A 168 -8.06 -0.99 32.41
C ASN A 168 -6.56 -1.33 32.30
N LYS A 169 -6.01 -1.31 31.09
CA LYS A 169 -4.57 -1.51 30.85
C LYS A 169 -3.74 -0.42 31.50
N PHE A 170 -4.12 0.86 31.37
CA PHE A 170 -3.38 1.97 31.96
C PHE A 170 -3.49 2.00 33.48
N ILE A 171 -4.65 1.65 34.05
CA ILE A 171 -4.83 1.51 35.52
C ILE A 171 -3.91 0.41 36.06
N LYS A 172 -3.87 -0.77 35.40
CA LYS A 172 -2.94 -1.86 35.78
C LYS A 172 -1.48 -1.42 35.76
N ASN A 173 -1.13 -0.43 34.91
CA ASN A 173 0.19 0.16 34.81
C ASN A 173 0.40 1.34 35.79
N GLY A 174 -0.46 1.51 36.80
CA GLY A 174 -0.34 2.52 37.85
C GLY A 174 -0.70 3.95 37.41
N LYS A 175 -1.54 4.11 36.37
CA LYS A 175 -2.03 5.43 35.96
C LYS A 175 -3.41 5.68 36.56
N ASP A 176 -3.58 6.86 37.14
CA ASP A 176 -4.81 7.32 37.78
C ASP A 176 -5.10 8.79 37.44
N GLY A 177 -6.25 9.31 37.79
CA GLY A 177 -6.66 10.70 37.65
C GLY A 177 -6.28 11.32 36.30
N ASP A 178 -5.63 12.48 36.34
CA ASP A 178 -5.23 13.25 35.16
C ASP A 178 -4.23 12.49 34.27
N LYS A 179 -3.37 11.65 34.87
CA LYS A 179 -2.40 10.83 34.11
C LYS A 179 -3.11 9.76 33.28
N LEU A 180 -4.19 9.20 33.77
CA LEU A 180 -5.02 8.24 33.05
C LEU A 180 -5.71 8.93 31.87
N ILE A 181 -6.37 10.07 32.11
CA ILE A 181 -7.04 10.87 31.07
C ILE A 181 -6.06 11.26 29.96
N THR A 182 -4.89 11.81 30.34
CA THR A 182 -3.84 12.19 29.37
C THR A 182 -3.39 10.98 28.54
N SER A 183 -3.27 9.81 29.14
CA SER A 183 -2.85 8.59 28.43
C SER A 183 -3.90 8.11 27.44
N LEU A 184 -5.17 8.23 27.78
CA LEU A 184 -6.29 7.88 26.90
C LEU A 184 -6.43 8.89 25.73
N LEU A 185 -6.23 10.19 25.99
CA LEU A 185 -6.17 11.21 24.94
C LEU A 185 -5.01 10.92 23.96
N ASN A 186 -3.83 10.59 24.48
CA ASN A 186 -2.68 10.20 23.66
C ASN A 186 -2.89 8.86 22.93
N ALA A 187 -3.76 8.02 23.43
CA ALA A 187 -4.21 6.81 22.73
C ALA A 187 -5.25 7.11 21.63
N GLY A 188 -5.68 8.37 21.48
CA GLY A 188 -6.54 8.85 20.39
C GLY A 188 -8.04 8.78 20.66
N PHE A 189 -8.46 8.59 21.91
CA PHE A 189 -9.86 8.67 22.30
C PHE A 189 -10.28 10.13 22.53
N SER A 190 -11.54 10.46 22.23
CA SER A 190 -12.07 11.78 22.51
C SER A 190 -12.33 11.98 24.02
N TYR A 191 -12.16 13.21 24.50
CA TYR A 191 -12.43 13.52 25.91
C TYR A 191 -13.88 13.15 26.33
N LYS A 192 -14.83 13.40 25.44
CA LYS A 192 -16.25 13.03 25.67
C LYS A 192 -16.41 11.52 25.91
N MET A 193 -15.79 10.70 25.08
CA MET A 193 -15.83 9.25 25.22
C MET A 193 -15.12 8.77 26.49
N ILE A 194 -13.95 9.33 26.78
CA ILE A 194 -13.21 9.00 28.00
C ILE A 194 -14.07 9.25 29.24
N LYS A 195 -14.69 10.43 29.30
CA LYS A 195 -15.57 10.80 30.43
C LYS A 195 -16.75 9.83 30.55
N GLN A 196 -17.44 9.55 29.45
CA GLN A 196 -18.56 8.61 29.42
C GLN A 196 -18.14 7.20 29.88
N VAL A 197 -17.04 6.67 29.39
CA VAL A 197 -16.52 5.34 29.78
C VAL A 197 -16.14 5.30 31.26
N MET A 198 -15.50 6.36 31.78
CA MET A 198 -15.12 6.43 33.18
C MET A 198 -16.33 6.55 34.10
N GLU A 199 -17.34 7.35 33.74
CA GLU A 199 -18.60 7.48 34.49
C GLU A 199 -19.39 6.15 34.54
N ASN A 200 -19.60 5.52 33.37
CA ASN A 200 -20.34 4.27 33.25
C ASN A 200 -19.72 3.09 34.01
N ASN A 201 -18.41 3.13 34.24
CA ASN A 201 -17.66 2.04 34.89
C ASN A 201 -17.16 2.39 36.29
N CYS A 202 -17.62 3.48 36.90
CA CYS A 202 -17.25 3.93 38.25
C CYS A 202 -15.73 4.04 38.49
N ILE A 203 -14.99 4.49 37.50
CA ILE A 203 -13.52 4.57 37.50
C ILE A 203 -13.01 5.84 38.23
N TYR A 204 -13.89 6.69 38.68
CA TYR A 204 -13.54 7.82 39.54
C TYR A 204 -13.31 7.33 41.00
N LYS A 205 -12.08 7.12 41.36
CA LYS A 205 -11.61 7.12 42.75
C LYS A 205 -10.38 7.96 42.89
#